data_4740e1953839f6b53b13107f024c1658
#
_entry.id   4740e1953839f6b53b13107f024c1658
#
_cell.length_a   1.000
_cell.length_b   1.000
_cell.length_c   1.000
_cell.angle_alpha   90.00
_cell.angle_beta   90.00
_cell.angle_gamma   90.00
#
_symmetry.space_group_name_H-M   'P 1'
#
loop_
_entity.id
_entity.type
_entity.pdbx_description
1 polymer ?
#
loop_
_entity_poly.entity_id
_entity_poly.type
_entity_poly.pdbx_seq_one_letter_code
_entity_poly.pdbx_strand_id
1 'polypeptide(L)'
;MDAAIELFGTKGYEETTIAELAAAADVSTRTFFSYFASKEEVLFEGTPMKMERSASVLAHPLPGERPAELLLRSFRSVLEEDTDLTGELARLRARLILETPALHPYALRKVLEGQRELTEGLIASYRGELDPVVATAMTGALVGALVSVIPAVFARAEADPAADPREELADAVDRALRVALAQLGGVAAAADRPARDG
;
A
#
# COMPACT_ATOMS: atom_id res chain seq x y z
N MET A 1 -7.19 19.15 0.81
CA MET A 1 -5.95 18.33 0.85
C MET A 1 -4.71 19.21 0.72
N ASP A 2 -4.61 20.09 -0.26
CA ASP A 2 -3.45 20.96 -0.51
C ASP A 2 -3.00 21.76 0.72
N ALA A 3 -3.95 22.31 1.48
CA ALA A 3 -3.67 23.01 2.73
C ALA A 3 -2.99 22.14 3.82
N ALA A 4 -3.32 20.86 3.88
CA ALA A 4 -2.67 19.93 4.80
C ALA A 4 -1.24 19.59 4.34
N ILE A 5 -1.04 19.41 3.02
CA ILE A 5 0.28 19.19 2.42
C ILE A 5 1.18 20.39 2.72
N GLU A 6 0.69 21.61 2.51
CA GLU A 6 1.43 22.84 2.78
C GLU A 6 1.78 22.98 4.26
N LEU A 7 0.82 22.80 5.17
CA LEU A 7 1.05 22.92 6.60
C LEU A 7 2.03 21.87 7.13
N PHE A 8 1.84 20.61 6.77
CA PHE A 8 2.76 19.55 7.19
C PHE A 8 4.16 19.69 6.55
N GLY A 9 4.22 20.18 5.32
CA GLY A 9 5.47 20.38 4.59
C GLY A 9 6.29 21.56 5.12
N THR A 10 5.65 22.66 5.53
CA THR A 10 6.33 23.90 5.96
C THR A 10 6.53 24.00 7.46
N LYS A 11 5.51 23.64 8.25
CA LYS A 11 5.52 23.75 9.71
C LYS A 11 6.00 22.45 10.39
N GLY A 12 5.88 21.33 9.70
CA GLY A 12 6.11 19.99 10.24
C GLY A 12 4.85 19.37 10.86
N TYR A 13 4.89 18.04 10.98
CA TYR A 13 3.74 17.29 11.48
C TYR A 13 3.39 17.57 12.94
N GLU A 14 4.39 17.57 13.84
CA GLU A 14 4.15 17.73 15.29
C GLU A 14 3.59 19.10 15.63
N GLU A 15 4.11 20.14 15.02
CA GLU A 15 3.72 21.54 15.25
C GLU A 15 2.40 21.93 14.59
N THR A 16 1.88 21.12 13.66
CA THR A 16 0.60 21.38 12.99
C THR A 16 -0.55 20.90 13.84
N THR A 17 -1.49 21.80 14.14
CA THR A 17 -2.69 21.51 14.95
C THR A 17 -3.92 21.25 14.07
N ILE A 18 -4.90 20.52 14.61
CA ILE A 18 -6.19 20.30 13.94
C ILE A 18 -6.93 21.63 13.71
N ALA A 19 -6.77 22.60 14.60
CA ALA A 19 -7.38 23.93 14.43
C ALA A 19 -6.82 24.66 13.20
N GLU A 20 -5.52 24.56 12.95
CA GLU A 20 -4.89 25.12 11.76
C GLU A 20 -5.31 24.39 10.47
N LEU A 21 -5.36 23.06 10.50
CA LEU A 21 -5.86 22.26 9.36
C LEU A 21 -7.31 22.61 9.02
N ALA A 22 -8.17 22.74 10.02
CA ALA A 22 -9.56 23.13 9.84
C ALA A 22 -9.68 24.56 9.30
N ALA A 23 -8.92 25.52 9.87
CA ALA A 23 -8.91 26.89 9.40
C ALA A 23 -8.39 27.02 7.96
N ALA A 24 -7.35 26.30 7.60
CA ALA A 24 -6.79 26.29 6.25
C ALA A 24 -7.73 25.66 5.22
N ALA A 25 -8.62 24.77 5.64
CA ALA A 25 -9.68 24.19 4.82
C ALA A 25 -11.02 25.00 4.86
N ASP A 26 -11.04 26.15 5.55
CA ASP A 26 -12.21 27.00 5.76
C ASP A 26 -13.40 26.24 6.40
N VAL A 27 -13.10 25.36 7.36
CA VAL A 27 -14.11 24.61 8.12
C VAL A 27 -13.90 24.76 9.63
N SER A 28 -14.94 24.43 10.41
CA SER A 28 -14.79 24.33 11.86
C SER A 28 -14.04 23.06 12.28
N THR A 29 -13.42 23.07 13.46
CA THR A 29 -12.83 21.84 14.04
C THR A 29 -13.87 20.74 14.23
N ARG A 30 -15.12 21.08 14.51
CA ARG A 30 -16.25 20.14 14.56
C ARG A 30 -16.48 19.48 13.19
N THR A 31 -16.45 20.29 12.14
CA THR A 31 -16.58 19.79 10.75
C THR A 31 -15.38 18.91 10.38
N PHE A 32 -14.18 19.31 10.77
CA PHE A 32 -12.98 18.47 10.57
C PHE A 32 -13.18 17.07 11.18
N PHE A 33 -13.62 17.00 12.45
CA PHE A 33 -13.84 15.71 13.13
C PHE A 33 -15.01 14.89 12.57
N SER A 34 -15.87 15.45 11.71
CA SER A 34 -16.88 14.65 10.98
C SER A 34 -16.29 13.87 9.80
N TYR A 35 -15.09 14.25 9.33
CA TYR A 35 -14.37 13.60 8.21
C TYR A 35 -13.17 12.80 8.68
N PHE A 36 -12.43 13.30 9.67
CA PHE A 36 -11.17 12.73 10.14
C PHE A 36 -11.19 12.59 11.65
N ALA A 37 -10.95 11.38 12.18
CA ALA A 37 -10.91 11.16 13.63
C ALA A 37 -9.61 11.73 14.26
N SER A 38 -8.56 11.94 13.46
CA SER A 38 -7.29 12.49 13.91
C SER A 38 -6.53 13.19 12.78
N LYS A 39 -5.45 13.91 13.11
CA LYS A 39 -4.62 14.53 12.08
C LYS A 39 -3.81 13.51 11.26
N GLU A 40 -3.56 12.32 11.81
CA GLU A 40 -2.94 11.21 11.10
C GLU A 40 -3.82 10.76 9.92
N GLU A 41 -5.14 10.72 10.10
CA GLU A 41 -6.06 10.28 9.04
C GLU A 41 -5.97 11.14 7.79
N VAL A 42 -5.68 12.41 7.94
CA VAL A 42 -5.48 13.31 6.79
C VAL A 42 -4.33 12.83 5.88
N LEU A 43 -3.26 12.32 6.47
CA LEU A 43 -2.11 11.78 5.73
C LEU A 43 -2.45 10.49 4.96
N PHE A 44 -3.48 9.75 5.42
CA PHE A 44 -3.89 8.46 4.85
C PHE A 44 -5.23 8.56 4.09
N GLU A 45 -5.68 9.77 3.77
CA GLU A 45 -6.83 9.97 2.90
C GLU A 45 -6.63 9.26 1.56
N GLY A 46 -7.73 8.82 0.96
CA GLY A 46 -7.70 8.06 -0.30
C GLY A 46 -7.38 6.56 -0.12
N THR A 47 -6.83 6.14 1.03
CA THR A 47 -6.55 4.71 1.28
C THR A 47 -7.78 3.82 1.13
N PRO A 48 -8.99 4.17 1.66
CA PRO A 48 -10.17 3.34 1.48
C PRO A 48 -10.54 3.12 0.01
N MET A 49 -10.48 4.16 -0.83
CA MET A 49 -10.78 4.05 -2.27
C MET A 49 -9.79 3.12 -2.98
N LYS A 50 -8.50 3.17 -2.61
CA LYS A 50 -7.46 2.27 -3.12
C LYS A 50 -7.76 0.81 -2.74
N MET A 51 -8.20 0.58 -1.51
CA MET A 51 -8.56 -0.75 -1.03
C MET A 51 -9.83 -1.28 -1.72
N GLU A 52 -10.86 -0.47 -1.92
CA GLU A 52 -12.07 -0.84 -2.68
C GLU A 52 -11.72 -1.24 -4.12
N ARG A 53 -10.84 -0.48 -4.76
CA ARG A 53 -10.38 -0.79 -6.11
C ARG A 53 -9.64 -2.11 -6.16
N SER A 54 -8.70 -2.30 -5.27
CA SER A 54 -7.96 -3.56 -5.15
C SER A 54 -8.90 -4.73 -4.92
N ALA A 55 -9.86 -4.60 -4.00
CA ALA A 55 -10.87 -5.60 -3.71
C ALA A 55 -11.75 -5.92 -4.92
N SER A 56 -12.14 -4.90 -5.70
CA SER A 56 -12.91 -5.07 -6.94
C SER A 56 -12.17 -5.94 -7.96
N VAL A 57 -10.87 -5.71 -8.15
CA VAL A 57 -10.04 -6.52 -9.04
C VAL A 57 -9.85 -7.93 -8.51
N LEU A 58 -9.58 -8.07 -7.20
CA LEU A 58 -9.43 -9.37 -6.56
C LEU A 58 -10.69 -10.22 -6.66
N ALA A 59 -11.88 -9.62 -6.60
CA ALA A 59 -13.15 -10.34 -6.71
C ALA A 59 -13.41 -10.93 -8.13
N HIS A 60 -12.62 -10.54 -9.14
CA HIS A 60 -12.83 -10.94 -10.54
C HIS A 60 -11.56 -11.52 -11.16
N PRO A 61 -11.12 -12.74 -10.75
CA PRO A 61 -9.99 -13.41 -11.38
C PRO A 61 -10.31 -13.74 -12.85
N LEU A 62 -9.31 -13.63 -13.71
CA LEU A 62 -9.43 -14.02 -15.12
C LEU A 62 -9.30 -15.54 -15.26
N PRO A 63 -9.89 -16.15 -16.32
CA PRO A 63 -9.77 -17.59 -16.55
C PRO A 63 -8.30 -18.04 -16.63
N GLY A 64 -7.89 -18.93 -15.74
CA GLY A 64 -6.52 -19.45 -15.65
C GLY A 64 -5.50 -18.50 -15.01
N GLU A 65 -5.94 -17.35 -14.50
CA GLU A 65 -5.06 -16.42 -13.80
C GLU A 65 -4.57 -17.02 -12.47
N ARG A 66 -3.28 -16.96 -12.22
CA ARG A 66 -2.69 -17.45 -10.96
C ARG A 66 -2.83 -16.41 -9.85
N PRO A 67 -2.87 -16.82 -8.57
CA PRO A 67 -3.01 -15.89 -7.43
C PRO A 67 -2.01 -14.73 -7.44
N ALA A 68 -0.76 -14.99 -7.83
CA ALA A 68 0.28 -13.97 -7.95
C ALA A 68 0.00 -12.93 -9.05
N GLU A 69 -0.54 -13.39 -10.18
CA GLU A 69 -0.88 -12.53 -11.31
C GLU A 69 -2.07 -11.64 -10.98
N LEU A 70 -3.09 -12.21 -10.33
CA LEU A 70 -4.23 -11.45 -9.82
C LEU A 70 -3.79 -10.37 -8.81
N LEU A 71 -2.90 -10.71 -7.88
CA LEU A 71 -2.40 -9.77 -6.88
C LEU A 71 -1.61 -8.62 -7.53
N LEU A 72 -0.76 -8.92 -8.53
CA LEU A 72 -0.06 -7.92 -9.32
C LEU A 72 -1.02 -7.03 -10.12
N ARG A 73 -2.02 -7.61 -10.76
CA ARG A 73 -3.02 -6.88 -11.52
C ARG A 73 -3.85 -5.96 -10.62
N SER A 74 -4.21 -6.43 -9.44
CA SER A 74 -4.87 -5.62 -8.41
C SER A 74 -4.03 -4.40 -8.01
N PHE A 75 -2.75 -4.58 -7.75
CA PHE A 75 -1.83 -3.47 -7.46
C PHE A 75 -1.69 -2.50 -8.65
N ARG A 76 -1.48 -3.01 -9.87
CA ARG A 76 -1.35 -2.17 -11.06
C ARG A 76 -2.59 -1.33 -11.33
N SER A 77 -3.80 -1.90 -11.12
CA SER A 77 -5.05 -1.16 -11.31
C SER A 77 -5.17 0.05 -10.38
N VAL A 78 -4.64 -0.07 -9.15
CA VAL A 78 -4.58 1.07 -8.22
C VAL A 78 -3.56 2.10 -8.70
N LEU A 79 -2.40 1.65 -9.18
CA LEU A 79 -1.33 2.54 -9.65
C LEU A 79 -1.71 3.30 -10.93
N GLU A 80 -2.47 2.68 -11.85
CA GLU A 80 -2.90 3.28 -13.11
C GLU A 80 -3.92 4.41 -12.93
N GLU A 81 -4.85 4.26 -11.99
CA GLU A 81 -5.93 5.25 -11.79
C GLU A 81 -5.61 6.30 -10.73
N ASP A 82 -4.70 5.98 -9.81
CA ASP A 82 -4.40 6.84 -8.67
C ASP A 82 -3.08 7.59 -8.85
N THR A 83 -3.19 8.87 -9.20
CA THR A 83 -2.04 9.78 -9.24
C THR A 83 -1.42 10.00 -7.84
N ASP A 84 -2.17 9.67 -6.79
CA ASP A 84 -1.80 9.99 -5.40
C ASP A 84 -0.86 8.96 -4.75
N LEU A 85 -0.64 7.78 -5.39
CA LEU A 85 0.40 6.83 -4.94
C LEU A 85 1.82 7.33 -5.17
N THR A 86 2.00 8.23 -6.13
CA THR A 86 3.30 8.79 -6.51
C THR A 86 3.29 10.33 -6.51
N GLY A 87 2.15 10.91 -6.12
CA GLY A 87 1.95 12.35 -6.05
C GLY A 87 2.59 13.01 -4.83
N GLU A 88 2.32 14.28 -4.66
CA GLU A 88 2.91 15.12 -3.61
C GLU A 88 2.54 14.64 -2.21
N LEU A 89 1.28 14.25 -1.99
CA LEU A 89 0.83 13.70 -0.70
C LEU A 89 1.54 12.39 -0.36
N ALA A 90 1.73 11.50 -1.33
CA ALA A 90 2.43 10.24 -1.09
C ALA A 90 3.91 10.46 -0.73
N ARG A 91 4.58 11.40 -1.41
CA ARG A 91 5.96 11.80 -1.08
C ARG A 91 6.05 12.39 0.32
N LEU A 92 5.16 13.33 0.64
CA LEU A 92 5.09 13.93 1.97
C LEU A 92 4.84 12.86 3.04
N ARG A 93 3.88 11.97 2.82
CA ARG A 93 3.56 10.85 3.73
C ARG A 93 4.77 9.96 3.98
N ALA A 94 5.46 9.53 2.90
CA ALA A 94 6.65 8.68 3.02
C ALA A 94 7.75 9.36 3.84
N ARG A 95 8.02 10.63 3.56
CA ARG A 95 9.01 11.44 4.31
C ARG A 95 8.61 11.57 5.78
N LEU A 96 7.37 11.99 6.06
CA LEU A 96 6.90 12.19 7.43
C LEU A 96 6.91 10.89 8.25
N ILE A 97 6.54 9.75 7.66
CA ILE A 97 6.62 8.46 8.34
C ILE A 97 8.07 8.13 8.73
N LEU A 98 9.04 8.41 7.85
CA LEU A 98 10.45 8.17 8.14
C LEU A 98 11.02 9.10 9.21
N GLU A 99 10.62 10.37 9.20
CA GLU A 99 11.18 11.42 10.06
C GLU A 99 10.45 11.55 11.40
N THR A 100 9.21 11.05 11.53
CA THR A 100 8.35 11.26 12.71
C THR A 100 8.00 9.93 13.38
N PRO A 101 8.76 9.50 14.41
CA PRO A 101 8.51 8.23 15.10
C PRO A 101 7.09 8.09 15.67
N ALA A 102 6.44 9.19 16.03
CA ALA A 102 5.06 9.22 16.51
C ALA A 102 4.03 8.70 15.47
N LEU A 103 4.37 8.73 14.17
CA LEU A 103 3.51 8.18 13.10
C LEU A 103 3.66 6.67 12.89
N HIS A 104 4.74 6.04 13.39
CA HIS A 104 5.03 4.63 13.14
C HIS A 104 3.90 3.68 13.58
N PRO A 105 3.29 3.83 14.79
CA PRO A 105 2.21 2.93 15.20
C PRO A 105 0.99 3.05 14.29
N TYR A 106 0.67 4.27 13.83
CA TYR A 106 -0.44 4.51 12.93
C TYR A 106 -0.18 3.91 11.54
N ALA A 107 0.99 4.19 10.97
CA ALA A 107 1.41 3.64 9.68
C ALA A 107 1.43 2.11 9.70
N LEU A 108 2.00 1.48 10.73
CA LEU A 108 2.03 0.03 10.88
C LEU A 108 0.62 -0.56 10.94
N ARG A 109 -0.28 0.05 11.70
CA ARG A 109 -1.68 -0.38 11.75
C ARG A 109 -2.31 -0.37 10.37
N LYS A 110 -2.13 0.70 9.58
CA LYS A 110 -2.65 0.81 8.22
C LYS A 110 -2.07 -0.23 7.26
N VAL A 111 -0.79 -0.51 7.39
CA VAL A 111 -0.11 -1.58 6.64
C VAL A 111 -0.73 -2.94 6.95
N LEU A 112 -0.93 -3.28 8.23
CA LEU A 112 -1.50 -4.56 8.65
C LEU A 112 -2.99 -4.69 8.27
N GLU A 113 -3.77 -3.61 8.39
CA GLU A 113 -5.16 -3.55 7.92
C GLU A 113 -5.24 -3.86 6.42
N GLY A 114 -4.46 -3.15 5.60
CA GLY A 114 -4.43 -3.35 4.15
C GLY A 114 -3.94 -4.76 3.76
N GLN A 115 -2.92 -5.28 4.42
CA GLN A 115 -2.45 -6.66 4.17
C GLN A 115 -3.55 -7.68 4.45
N ARG A 116 -4.29 -7.53 5.55
CA ARG A 116 -5.39 -8.43 5.92
C ARG A 116 -6.49 -8.40 4.85
N GLU A 117 -6.91 -7.23 4.42
CA GLU A 117 -7.95 -7.07 3.39
C GLU A 117 -7.54 -7.72 2.05
N LEU A 118 -6.29 -7.50 1.62
CA LEU A 118 -5.74 -8.15 0.43
C LEU A 118 -5.71 -9.67 0.55
N THR A 119 -5.32 -10.19 1.73
CA THR A 119 -5.27 -11.62 2.00
C THR A 119 -6.66 -12.25 1.96
N GLU A 120 -7.63 -11.64 2.63
CA GLU A 120 -9.03 -12.09 2.65
C GLU A 120 -9.62 -12.10 1.23
N GLY A 121 -9.38 -11.04 0.44
CA GLY A 121 -9.80 -10.95 -0.96
C GLY A 121 -9.19 -12.02 -1.83
N LEU A 122 -7.88 -12.26 -1.69
CA LEU A 122 -7.18 -13.29 -2.46
C LEU A 122 -7.67 -14.70 -2.12
N ILE A 123 -7.86 -15.03 -0.84
CA ILE A 123 -8.43 -16.32 -0.40
C ILE A 123 -9.85 -16.50 -0.93
N ALA A 124 -10.66 -15.43 -0.90
CA ALA A 124 -12.04 -15.49 -1.39
C ALA A 124 -12.11 -15.80 -2.89
N SER A 125 -11.13 -15.34 -3.67
CA SER A 125 -11.05 -15.54 -5.13
C SER A 125 -10.63 -16.97 -5.53
N TYR A 126 -9.87 -17.66 -4.68
CA TYR A 126 -9.35 -19.02 -4.91
C TYR A 126 -9.80 -19.98 -3.79
N ARG A 127 -11.09 -19.95 -3.44
CA ARG A 127 -11.66 -20.78 -2.36
C ARG A 127 -11.38 -22.27 -2.56
N GLY A 128 -10.67 -22.86 -1.59
CA GLY A 128 -10.33 -24.28 -1.58
C GLY A 128 -9.13 -24.66 -2.46
N GLU A 129 -8.57 -23.71 -3.22
CA GLU A 129 -7.41 -23.94 -4.09
C GLU A 129 -6.13 -23.29 -3.54
N LEU A 130 -6.26 -22.19 -2.80
CA LEU A 130 -5.14 -21.45 -2.25
C LEU A 130 -5.05 -21.64 -0.73
N ASP A 131 -3.90 -22.14 -0.27
CA ASP A 131 -3.59 -22.23 1.15
C ASP A 131 -3.53 -20.86 1.81
N PRO A 132 -4.22 -20.62 2.94
CA PRO A 132 -4.24 -19.33 3.63
C PRO A 132 -2.86 -18.81 4.07
N VAL A 133 -1.93 -19.71 4.42
CA VAL A 133 -0.55 -19.31 4.79
C VAL A 133 0.19 -18.81 3.55
N VAL A 134 0.01 -19.48 2.42
CA VAL A 134 0.60 -19.05 1.14
C VAL A 134 0.01 -17.71 0.71
N ALA A 135 -1.32 -17.53 0.80
CA ALA A 135 -1.97 -16.25 0.52
C ALA A 135 -1.41 -15.11 1.38
N THR A 136 -1.26 -15.36 2.70
CA THR A 136 -0.67 -14.38 3.64
C THR A 136 0.78 -14.06 3.29
N ALA A 137 1.57 -15.06 2.91
CA ALA A 137 2.96 -14.84 2.50
C ALA A 137 3.06 -14.02 1.21
N MET A 138 2.17 -14.27 0.23
CA MET A 138 2.13 -13.53 -1.03
C MET A 138 1.75 -12.05 -0.81
N THR A 139 0.70 -11.79 -0.05
CA THR A 139 0.28 -10.42 0.28
C THR A 139 1.29 -9.70 1.17
N GLY A 140 1.92 -10.42 2.09
CA GLY A 140 3.03 -9.90 2.89
C GLY A 140 4.25 -9.52 2.05
N ALA A 141 4.58 -10.29 1.02
CA ALA A 141 5.65 -9.98 0.07
C ALA A 141 5.33 -8.70 -0.73
N LEU A 142 4.07 -8.54 -1.21
CA LEU A 142 3.64 -7.32 -1.90
C LEU A 142 3.75 -6.10 -0.98
N VAL A 143 3.16 -6.18 0.21
CA VAL A 143 3.13 -5.06 1.16
C VAL A 143 4.54 -4.72 1.65
N GLY A 144 5.37 -5.72 1.94
CA GLY A 144 6.76 -5.52 2.30
C GLY A 144 7.59 -4.86 1.19
N ALA A 145 7.35 -5.25 -0.07
CA ALA A 145 7.97 -4.61 -1.21
C ALA A 145 7.54 -3.13 -1.31
N LEU A 146 6.25 -2.82 -1.18
CA LEU A 146 5.74 -1.45 -1.22
C LEU A 146 6.35 -0.58 -0.12
N VAL A 147 6.32 -1.05 1.13
CA VAL A 147 6.88 -0.31 2.27
C VAL A 147 8.37 -0.02 2.10
N SER A 148 9.11 -0.96 1.50
CA SER A 148 10.57 -0.83 1.32
C SER A 148 10.96 -0.01 0.09
N VAL A 149 10.17 -0.10 -0.99
CA VAL A 149 10.52 0.48 -2.29
C VAL A 149 10.05 1.92 -2.43
N ILE A 150 8.88 2.27 -1.88
CA ILE A 150 8.30 3.61 -2.00
C ILE A 150 9.29 4.73 -1.59
N PRO A 151 9.95 4.66 -0.43
CA PRO A 151 10.93 5.69 -0.04
C PRO A 151 12.10 5.81 -1.01
N ALA A 152 12.60 4.67 -1.53
CA ALA A 152 13.71 4.64 -2.47
C ALA A 152 13.33 5.24 -3.84
N VAL A 153 12.11 4.97 -4.32
CA VAL A 153 11.57 5.55 -5.57
C VAL A 153 11.46 7.07 -5.44
N PHE A 154 10.95 7.58 -4.31
CA PHE A 154 10.84 9.02 -4.11
C PHE A 154 12.20 9.71 -3.99
N ALA A 155 13.14 9.12 -3.25
CA ALA A 155 14.50 9.66 -3.16
C ALA A 155 15.19 9.73 -4.53
N ARG A 156 14.93 8.74 -5.40
CA ARG A 156 15.46 8.74 -6.76
C ARG A 156 14.79 9.81 -7.64
N ALA A 157 13.47 9.94 -7.58
CA ALA A 157 12.74 10.96 -8.32
C ALA A 157 13.12 12.41 -7.90
N GLU A 158 13.56 12.60 -6.66
CA GLU A 158 14.14 13.88 -6.21
C GLU A 158 15.51 14.14 -6.81
N ALA A 159 16.31 13.10 -7.01
CA ALA A 159 17.66 13.20 -7.58
C ALA A 159 17.65 13.29 -9.11
N ASP A 160 16.66 12.70 -9.78
CA ASP A 160 16.52 12.69 -11.24
C ASP A 160 15.08 13.08 -11.64
N PRO A 161 14.87 14.34 -12.04
CA PRO A 161 13.54 14.82 -12.48
C PRO A 161 12.99 14.12 -13.74
N ALA A 162 13.81 13.37 -14.48
CA ALA A 162 13.36 12.59 -15.64
C ALA A 162 12.82 11.20 -15.25
N ALA A 163 13.05 10.75 -14.01
CA ALA A 163 12.52 9.49 -13.52
C ALA A 163 10.99 9.59 -13.35
N ASP A 164 10.26 8.58 -13.86
CA ASP A 164 8.84 8.42 -13.58
C ASP A 164 8.64 7.55 -12.34
N PRO A 165 8.19 8.13 -11.20
CA PRO A 165 8.00 7.35 -9.98
C PRO A 165 6.97 6.23 -10.10
N ARG A 166 6.02 6.33 -11.04
CA ARG A 166 5.01 5.29 -11.30
C ARG A 166 5.62 4.07 -11.95
N GLU A 167 6.36 4.30 -13.04
CA GLU A 167 7.02 3.24 -13.76
C GLU A 167 8.05 2.55 -12.86
N GLU A 168 8.84 3.31 -12.14
CA GLU A 168 9.81 2.77 -11.19
C GLU A 168 9.16 1.95 -10.07
N LEU A 169 8.03 2.41 -9.52
CA LEU A 169 7.30 1.69 -8.47
C LEU A 169 6.70 0.39 -9.01
N ALA A 170 6.06 0.43 -10.18
CA ALA A 170 5.49 -0.75 -10.84
C ALA A 170 6.57 -1.81 -11.09
N ASP A 171 7.70 -1.41 -11.68
CA ASP A 171 8.83 -2.28 -11.98
C ASP A 171 9.49 -2.87 -10.74
N ALA A 172 9.68 -2.05 -9.70
CA ALA A 172 10.32 -2.50 -8.47
C ALA A 172 9.45 -3.51 -7.72
N VAL A 173 8.13 -3.29 -7.67
CA VAL A 173 7.18 -4.23 -7.05
C VAL A 173 7.10 -5.51 -7.87
N ASP A 174 7.04 -5.44 -9.19
CA ASP A 174 7.03 -6.62 -10.07
C ASP A 174 8.29 -7.48 -9.86
N ARG A 175 9.48 -6.85 -9.81
CA ARG A 175 10.74 -7.56 -9.53
C ARG A 175 10.73 -8.20 -8.13
N ALA A 176 10.32 -7.46 -7.11
CA ALA A 176 10.30 -7.97 -5.73
C ALA A 176 9.35 -9.16 -5.58
N LEU A 177 8.16 -9.09 -6.18
CA LEU A 177 7.20 -10.19 -6.16
C LEU A 177 7.69 -11.40 -6.95
N ARG A 178 8.30 -11.22 -8.13
CA ARG A 178 8.89 -12.34 -8.87
C ARG A 178 9.94 -13.08 -8.04
N VAL A 179 10.80 -12.37 -7.33
CA VAL A 179 11.82 -12.97 -6.46
C VAL A 179 11.17 -13.72 -5.31
N ALA A 180 10.22 -13.10 -4.61
CA ALA A 180 9.53 -13.72 -3.48
C ALA A 180 8.72 -14.96 -3.90
N LEU A 181 8.00 -14.89 -5.02
CA LEU A 181 7.10 -15.95 -5.48
C LEU A 181 7.84 -17.10 -6.18
N ALA A 182 8.99 -16.87 -6.81
CA ALA A 182 9.82 -17.94 -7.36
C ALA A 182 10.28 -18.93 -6.27
N GLN A 183 10.53 -18.43 -5.07
CA GLN A 183 10.88 -19.27 -3.93
C GLN A 183 9.66 -20.03 -3.35
N LEU A 184 8.50 -19.40 -3.30
CA LEU A 184 7.27 -20.02 -2.80
C LEU A 184 6.73 -21.12 -3.74
N GLY A 185 6.86 -20.96 -5.06
CA GLY A 185 6.49 -22.00 -6.03
C GLY A 185 7.32 -23.29 -5.91
N GLY A 186 8.59 -23.17 -5.52
CA GLY A 186 9.45 -24.31 -5.23
C GLY A 186 9.06 -25.06 -3.95
N VAL A 187 8.58 -24.36 -2.94
CA VAL A 187 8.13 -24.93 -1.65
C VAL A 187 6.79 -25.67 -1.80
N ALA A 188 5.84 -25.11 -2.55
CA ALA A 188 4.56 -25.76 -2.82
C ALA A 188 4.73 -27.08 -3.58
N ALA A 189 5.62 -27.14 -4.57
CA ALA A 189 5.94 -28.36 -5.30
C ALA A 189 6.70 -29.41 -4.47
N ALA A 190 7.38 -28.99 -3.40
CA ALA A 190 8.08 -29.91 -2.48
C ALA A 190 7.15 -30.50 -1.41
N ALA A 191 6.10 -29.77 -1.00
CA ALA A 191 5.12 -30.21 -0.01
C ALA A 191 4.17 -31.28 -0.55
N ASP A 192 4.00 -31.38 -1.87
CA ASP A 192 3.14 -32.37 -2.53
C ASP A 192 3.87 -33.70 -2.87
N ARG A 193 5.07 -33.93 -2.34
CA ARG A 193 5.73 -35.22 -2.42
C ARG A 193 5.22 -36.12 -1.31
N PRO A 194 4.51 -37.24 -1.63
CA PRO A 194 4.16 -38.20 -0.60
C PRO A 194 5.42 -38.71 0.08
N ALA A 195 5.36 -38.81 1.42
CA ALA A 195 6.41 -39.41 2.22
C ALA A 195 6.70 -40.80 1.61
N ARG A 196 7.92 -40.98 1.11
CA ARG A 196 8.37 -42.32 0.71
C ARG A 196 8.47 -43.15 1.97
N ASP A 197 7.52 -44.07 2.12
CA ASP A 197 7.60 -45.15 3.11
C ASP A 197 8.95 -45.87 2.92
N GLY A 198 9.78 -45.82 3.97
CA GLY A 198 10.98 -46.59 4.14
C GLY A 198 10.80 -47.65 5.19
#